data_9a52f8bf35fef12d4ab404e376f2a584
#
_entry.id   9a52f8bf35fef12d4ab404e376f2a584
#
_cell.length_a   1.000
_cell.length_b   1.000
_cell.length_c   1.000
_cell.angle_alpha   90.00
_cell.angle_beta   90.00
_cell.angle_gamma   90.00
#
_symmetry.space_group_name_H-M   'P 1'
#
loop_
_entity.id
_entity.type
_entity.pdbx_description
1 polymer ?
#
loop_
_entity_poly.entity_id
_entity_poly.type
_entity_poly.pdbx_seq_one_letter_code
_entity_poly.pdbx_strand_id
1 'polypeptide(L)'
;MSLTDHLTGIVHEETQTEGRGVDLTVDAVHALTAPGAIDFGGGELEAAETTPLETVKNDPDDDYGWWTLSPGTYLVEYNESLTGDDPLVLQPRDALVERGAGHPTLHVAELPRVPLSVPEAGLHLKENARVSTLVSPE
;
A
#
# COMPACT_ATOMS: atom_id res chain seq x y z
N MET A 1 -5.91 -6.34 -23.43
CA MET A 1 -6.50 -6.39 -22.09
C MET A 1 -5.89 -5.29 -21.25
N SER A 2 -6.71 -4.48 -20.60
CA SER A 2 -6.18 -3.40 -19.76
C SER A 2 -5.86 -3.89 -18.36
N LEU A 3 -5.05 -3.09 -17.63
CA LEU A 3 -4.67 -3.44 -16.25
C LEU A 3 -5.88 -3.58 -15.34
N THR A 4 -6.92 -2.76 -15.56
CA THR A 4 -8.12 -2.81 -14.72
C THR A 4 -8.88 -4.13 -14.83
N ASP A 5 -8.70 -4.87 -15.91
CA ASP A 5 -9.35 -6.18 -16.09
C ASP A 5 -8.84 -7.21 -15.07
N HIS A 6 -7.66 -6.98 -14.48
CA HIS A 6 -7.06 -7.86 -13.50
C HIS A 6 -7.32 -7.43 -12.06
N LEU A 7 -8.04 -6.31 -11.86
CA LEU A 7 -8.25 -5.73 -10.53
C LEU A 7 -9.71 -5.77 -10.11
N THR A 8 -9.92 -6.04 -8.82
CA THR A 8 -11.23 -5.87 -8.17
C THR A 8 -11.06 -4.88 -7.03
N GLY A 9 -12.15 -4.26 -6.61
CA GLY A 9 -12.12 -3.34 -5.47
C GLY A 9 -11.66 -1.93 -5.78
N ILE A 10 -11.60 -1.57 -7.08
CA ILE A 10 -11.24 -0.20 -7.47
C ILE A 10 -12.27 0.78 -6.88
N VAL A 11 -11.77 1.83 -6.23
CA VAL A 11 -12.61 2.80 -5.52
C VAL A 11 -13.23 3.80 -6.50
N HIS A 12 -12.42 4.33 -7.42
CA HIS A 12 -12.90 5.29 -8.43
C HIS A 12 -12.02 5.19 -9.67
N GLU A 13 -12.52 4.50 -10.68
CA GLU A 13 -11.73 4.14 -11.84
C GLU A 13 -11.12 5.32 -12.59
N GLU A 14 -11.89 6.38 -12.83
CA GLU A 14 -11.38 7.54 -13.56
C GLU A 14 -10.16 8.16 -12.88
N THR A 15 -10.22 8.36 -11.58
CA THR A 15 -9.12 8.94 -10.82
C THR A 15 -7.91 8.00 -10.80
N GLN A 16 -8.15 6.71 -10.60
CA GLN A 16 -7.08 5.73 -10.44
C GLN A 16 -6.39 5.38 -11.76
N THR A 17 -6.98 5.71 -12.89
CA THR A 17 -6.39 5.41 -14.21
C THR A 17 -5.92 6.64 -14.98
N GLU A 18 -5.92 7.81 -14.35
CA GLU A 18 -5.52 9.04 -15.04
C GLU A 18 -4.03 9.16 -15.34
N GLY A 19 -3.20 8.40 -14.65
CA GLY A 19 -1.75 8.38 -14.84
C GLY A 19 -1.31 7.27 -15.80
N ARG A 20 -0.04 6.87 -15.69
CA ARG A 20 0.56 5.90 -16.61
C ARG A 20 0.19 4.45 -16.33
N GLY A 21 -0.45 4.17 -15.22
CA GLY A 21 -0.89 2.83 -14.83
C GLY A 21 -2.14 2.95 -14.01
N VAL A 22 -2.34 2.00 -13.10
CA VAL A 22 -3.48 2.05 -12.19
C VAL A 22 -2.96 2.37 -10.79
N ASP A 23 -3.44 3.47 -10.22
CA ASP A 23 -3.09 3.82 -8.85
C ASP A 23 -3.88 2.96 -7.88
N LEU A 24 -3.22 2.53 -6.81
CA LEU A 24 -3.82 1.70 -5.78
C LEU A 24 -4.00 2.52 -4.51
N THR A 25 -5.07 2.20 -3.78
CA THR A 25 -5.54 2.98 -2.64
C THR A 25 -5.40 2.20 -1.35
N VAL A 26 -5.21 2.92 -0.25
CA VAL A 26 -4.97 2.33 1.07
C VAL A 26 -6.28 2.03 1.79
N ASP A 27 -6.46 0.77 2.16
CA ASP A 27 -7.57 0.33 3.01
C ASP A 27 -7.18 0.35 4.48
N ALA A 28 -5.97 -0.10 4.79
CA ALA A 28 -5.53 -0.22 6.18
C ALA A 28 -4.02 -0.02 6.29
N VAL A 29 -3.59 0.47 7.44
CA VAL A 29 -2.18 0.61 7.80
C VAL A 29 -1.98 -0.18 9.08
N HIS A 30 -0.97 -1.06 9.09
CA HIS A 30 -0.68 -1.92 10.22
C HIS A 30 0.68 -1.57 10.83
N ALA A 31 0.74 -1.44 12.15
CA ALA A 31 2.00 -1.31 12.86
C ALA A 31 2.62 -2.70 13.02
N LEU A 32 3.95 -2.76 12.95
CA LEU A 32 4.69 -3.98 13.22
C LEU A 32 4.98 -4.03 14.71
N THR A 33 4.45 -5.04 15.41
CA THR A 33 4.50 -5.10 16.87
C THR A 33 5.44 -6.17 17.42
N ALA A 34 5.83 -7.13 16.58
CA ALA A 34 6.84 -8.13 16.95
C ALA A 34 7.53 -8.63 15.69
N PRO A 35 8.79 -9.06 15.79
CA PRO A 35 9.54 -9.45 14.60
C PRO A 35 9.04 -10.76 14.01
N GLY A 36 9.13 -10.87 12.68
CA GLY A 36 9.03 -12.13 12.00
C GLY A 36 10.39 -12.83 11.97
N ALA A 37 10.46 -13.98 11.35
CA ALA A 37 11.69 -14.75 11.24
C ALA A 37 11.84 -15.32 9.84
N ILE A 38 13.07 -15.33 9.34
CA ILE A 38 13.41 -15.89 8.04
C ILE A 38 14.59 -16.82 8.25
N ASP A 39 14.49 -18.03 7.70
CA ASP A 39 15.54 -19.03 7.79
C ASP A 39 15.94 -19.51 6.40
N PHE A 40 16.86 -20.47 6.32
CA PHE A 40 17.33 -20.99 5.04
C PHE A 40 16.30 -21.93 4.39
N GLY A 41 15.74 -22.85 5.15
CA GLY A 41 14.89 -23.91 4.62
C GLY A 41 13.39 -23.61 4.61
N GLY A 42 12.96 -22.59 5.34
CA GLY A 42 11.56 -22.22 5.45
C GLY A 42 10.80 -22.86 6.61
N GLY A 43 11.41 -23.84 7.29
CA GLY A 43 10.77 -24.50 8.43
C GLY A 43 10.64 -23.63 9.68
N GLU A 44 11.42 -22.56 9.75
CA GLU A 44 11.39 -21.59 10.85
C GLU A 44 10.91 -20.22 10.39
N LEU A 45 10.26 -20.16 9.24
CA LEU A 45 9.71 -18.93 8.68
C LEU A 45 8.49 -18.49 9.49
N GLU A 46 8.52 -17.27 10.02
CA GLU A 46 7.40 -16.73 10.80
C GLU A 46 7.04 -15.34 10.33
N ALA A 47 5.75 -15.06 10.28
CA ALA A 47 5.26 -13.73 9.96
C ALA A 47 5.50 -12.78 11.14
N ALA A 48 5.74 -11.51 10.85
CA ALA A 48 5.77 -10.48 11.88
C ALA A 48 4.37 -10.30 12.45
N GLU A 49 4.28 -9.94 13.73
CA GLU A 49 3.00 -9.59 14.32
C GLU A 49 2.65 -8.16 13.97
N THR A 50 1.38 -7.92 13.67
CA THR A 50 0.91 -6.60 13.26
C THR A 50 -0.38 -6.24 13.99
N THR A 51 -0.62 -4.92 14.10
CA THR A 51 -1.84 -4.39 14.68
C THR A 51 -2.36 -3.28 13.76
N PRO A 52 -3.61 -3.34 13.34
CA PRO A 52 -4.17 -2.26 12.52
C PRO A 52 -4.26 -0.97 13.31
N LEU A 53 -3.92 0.14 12.65
CA LEU A 53 -4.02 1.46 13.25
C LEU A 53 -5.37 2.07 12.97
N GLU A 54 -5.87 2.87 13.92
CA GLU A 54 -7.13 3.56 13.77
C GLU A 54 -6.91 4.92 13.12
N THR A 55 -7.90 5.37 12.35
CA THR A 55 -7.92 6.71 11.78
C THR A 55 -8.67 7.66 12.68
N VAL A 56 -8.38 8.95 12.51
CA VAL A 56 -9.10 10.02 13.21
C VAL A 56 -9.61 11.01 12.17
N LYS A 57 -10.87 11.34 12.23
CA LYS A 57 -11.47 12.34 11.33
C LYS A 57 -11.06 13.73 11.76
N ASN A 58 -10.63 14.56 10.80
CA ASN A 58 -10.31 15.96 11.06
C ASN A 58 -11.58 16.78 11.28
N ASP A 59 -12.65 16.38 10.60
CA ASP A 59 -13.96 17.01 10.69
C ASP A 59 -14.98 15.89 10.89
N PRO A 60 -15.88 15.98 11.89
CA PRO A 60 -16.89 14.94 12.11
C PRO A 60 -17.77 14.64 10.89
N ASP A 61 -17.90 15.59 9.98
CA ASP A 61 -18.71 15.42 8.76
C ASP A 61 -17.95 14.70 7.63
N ASP A 62 -16.64 14.49 7.78
CA ASP A 62 -15.86 13.73 6.79
C ASP A 62 -16.26 12.25 6.79
N ASP A 63 -16.30 11.67 5.59
CA ASP A 63 -16.57 10.24 5.44
C ASP A 63 -15.37 9.39 5.85
N TYR A 64 -14.17 9.95 5.79
CA TYR A 64 -12.91 9.21 5.97
C TYR A 64 -12.00 9.90 6.99
N GLY A 65 -11.21 9.09 7.68
CA GLY A 65 -10.26 9.58 8.66
C GLY A 65 -8.84 9.57 8.15
N TRP A 66 -7.94 10.00 9.02
CA TRP A 66 -6.51 10.13 8.73
C TRP A 66 -5.70 9.28 9.68
N TRP A 67 -4.65 8.66 9.15
CA TRP A 67 -3.59 8.09 9.98
C TRP A 67 -2.50 9.16 10.13
N THR A 68 -2.07 9.38 11.38
CA THR A 68 -0.89 10.22 11.67
C THR A 68 0.24 9.26 11.99
N LEU A 69 1.16 9.10 11.05
CA LEU A 69 2.21 8.09 11.15
C LEU A 69 3.51 8.71 11.64
N SER A 70 4.04 8.17 12.73
CA SER A 70 5.36 8.52 13.25
C SER A 70 6.45 7.87 12.40
N PRO A 71 7.71 8.32 12.49
CA PRO A 71 8.80 7.69 11.74
C PRO A 71 8.88 6.20 11.99
N GLY A 72 9.13 5.44 10.94
CA GLY A 72 9.27 3.98 11.03
C GLY A 72 8.70 3.28 9.82
N THR A 73 8.53 1.97 9.95
CA THR A 73 8.01 1.13 8.88
C THR A 73 6.66 0.55 9.30
N TYR A 74 5.72 0.58 8.37
CA TYR A 74 4.36 0.06 8.55
C TYR A 74 4.05 -0.88 7.40
N LEU A 75 3.02 -1.71 7.52
CA LEU A 75 2.51 -2.48 6.39
C LEU A 75 1.22 -1.84 5.89
N VAL A 76 1.16 -1.61 4.59
CA VAL A 76 -0.02 -1.04 3.93
C VAL A 76 -0.81 -2.15 3.25
N GLU A 77 -2.11 -2.14 3.45
CA GLU A 77 -3.03 -3.05 2.80
C GLU A 77 -3.91 -2.25 1.84
N TYR A 78 -4.05 -2.75 0.61
CA TYR A 78 -4.79 -2.04 -0.43
C TYR A 78 -6.26 -2.42 -0.44
N ASN A 79 -7.10 -1.51 -0.95
CA ASN A 79 -8.51 -1.82 -1.22
C ASN A 79 -8.65 -2.81 -2.36
N GLU A 80 -7.73 -2.71 -3.34
CA GLU A 80 -7.79 -3.52 -4.56
C GLU A 80 -7.19 -4.90 -4.33
N SER A 81 -7.65 -5.86 -5.13
CA SER A 81 -7.07 -7.17 -5.24
C SER A 81 -6.68 -7.42 -6.69
N LEU A 82 -5.55 -8.07 -6.88
CA LEU A 82 -5.03 -8.38 -8.21
C LEU A 82 -5.17 -9.87 -8.47
N THR A 83 -5.71 -10.22 -9.64
CA THR A 83 -5.76 -11.60 -10.11
C THR A 83 -5.12 -11.67 -11.49
N GLY A 84 -4.37 -12.70 -11.75
CA GLY A 84 -3.71 -12.87 -13.03
C GLY A 84 -2.51 -13.80 -12.91
N ASP A 85 -1.99 -14.21 -14.06
CA ASP A 85 -0.88 -15.14 -14.11
C ASP A 85 0.46 -14.45 -14.33
N ASP A 86 0.44 -13.25 -14.92
CA ASP A 86 1.66 -12.53 -15.25
C ASP A 86 1.95 -11.45 -14.22
N PRO A 87 3.18 -11.37 -13.72
CA PRO A 87 3.54 -10.34 -12.76
C PRO A 87 3.45 -8.94 -13.35
N LEU A 88 3.00 -8.01 -12.53
CA LEU A 88 3.00 -6.59 -12.85
C LEU A 88 3.97 -5.88 -11.90
N VAL A 89 4.35 -4.65 -12.25
CA VAL A 89 5.27 -3.87 -11.41
C VAL A 89 4.46 -2.96 -10.50
N LEU A 90 4.73 -3.09 -9.21
CA LEU A 90 4.13 -2.24 -8.18
C LEU A 90 5.19 -1.27 -7.70
N GLN A 91 4.92 0.02 -7.81
CA GLN A 91 5.89 1.05 -7.43
C GLN A 91 5.22 2.19 -6.66
N PRO A 92 5.96 2.90 -5.82
CA PRO A 92 5.40 4.03 -5.10
C PRO A 92 5.05 5.17 -6.05
N ARG A 93 3.98 5.90 -5.73
CA ARG A 93 3.61 7.08 -6.49
C ARG A 93 4.58 8.22 -6.18
N ASP A 94 4.76 9.11 -7.16
CA ASP A 94 5.59 10.30 -7.01
C ASP A 94 5.14 11.14 -5.80
N ALA A 95 3.84 11.25 -5.59
CA ALA A 95 3.30 12.02 -4.46
C ALA A 95 3.79 11.48 -3.12
N LEU A 96 3.93 10.16 -2.99
CA LEU A 96 4.45 9.55 -1.78
C LEU A 96 5.94 9.84 -1.61
N VAL A 97 6.70 9.67 -2.70
CA VAL A 97 8.15 9.85 -2.70
C VAL A 97 8.52 11.31 -2.40
N GLU A 98 7.78 12.25 -2.96
CA GLU A 98 8.01 13.67 -2.74
C GLU A 98 7.83 14.09 -1.28
N ARG A 99 7.12 13.30 -0.51
CA ARG A 99 6.90 13.56 0.92
C ARG A 99 7.88 12.81 1.81
N GLY A 100 8.88 12.18 1.19
CA GLY A 100 9.93 11.48 1.92
C GLY A 100 9.60 10.05 2.31
N ALA A 101 8.43 9.57 1.93
CA ALA A 101 8.00 8.20 2.21
C ALA A 101 8.23 7.31 0.99
N GLY A 102 8.09 6.01 1.17
CA GLY A 102 8.24 5.09 0.05
C GLY A 102 8.02 3.66 0.44
N HIS A 103 7.96 2.80 -0.57
CA HIS A 103 7.95 1.35 -0.40
C HIS A 103 8.76 0.73 -1.53
N PRO A 104 9.19 -0.52 -1.39
CA PRO A 104 9.99 -1.13 -2.47
C PRO A 104 9.17 -1.31 -3.74
N THR A 105 9.87 -1.31 -4.88
CA THR A 105 9.30 -1.70 -6.16
C THR A 105 9.32 -3.22 -6.22
N LEU A 106 8.17 -3.81 -6.52
CA LEU A 106 8.01 -5.26 -6.53
C LEU A 106 7.37 -5.72 -7.83
N HIS A 107 7.67 -6.96 -8.22
CA HIS A 107 6.94 -7.66 -9.27
C HIS A 107 5.90 -8.52 -8.56
N VAL A 108 4.62 -8.31 -8.85
CA VAL A 108 3.54 -8.94 -8.11
C VAL A 108 2.52 -9.58 -9.04
N ALA A 109 2.07 -10.78 -8.69
CA ALA A 109 0.92 -11.43 -9.32
C ALA A 109 -0.32 -11.30 -8.44
N GLU A 110 -0.11 -11.06 -7.15
CA GLU A 110 -1.13 -10.74 -6.17
C GLU A 110 -0.66 -9.51 -5.40
N LEU A 111 -1.56 -8.77 -4.79
CA LEU A 111 -1.18 -7.59 -4.01
C LEU A 111 -0.92 -7.99 -2.56
N PRO A 112 0.36 -7.99 -2.12
CA PRO A 112 0.67 -8.25 -0.72
C PRO A 112 0.51 -6.97 0.09
N ARG A 113 0.57 -7.09 1.41
CA ARG A 113 0.83 -5.91 2.22
C ARG A 113 2.27 -5.50 1.93
N VAL A 114 2.50 -4.18 1.78
CA VAL A 114 3.84 -3.69 1.46
C VAL A 114 4.39 -2.85 2.61
N PRO A 115 5.71 -2.94 2.86
CA PRO A 115 6.33 -2.11 3.90
C PRO A 115 6.43 -0.67 3.42
N LEU A 116 5.81 0.22 4.19
CA LEU A 116 5.83 1.66 3.94
C LEU A 116 6.82 2.30 4.90
N SER A 117 7.82 2.98 4.36
CA SER A 117 8.79 3.74 5.15
C SER A 117 8.28 5.16 5.33
N VAL A 118 8.24 5.61 6.59
CA VAL A 118 7.80 6.96 6.95
C VAL A 118 8.99 7.74 7.46
N PRO A 119 9.20 8.97 6.95
CA PRO A 119 10.40 9.75 7.29
C PRO A 119 10.33 10.34 8.70
N GLU A 120 11.45 10.94 9.12
CA GLU A 120 11.58 11.56 10.43
C GLU A 120 10.48 12.61 10.70
N ALA A 121 10.05 13.31 9.66
CA ALA A 121 8.98 14.30 9.78
C ALA A 121 7.59 13.68 9.98
N GLY A 122 7.47 12.36 9.78
CA GLY A 122 6.17 11.69 9.82
C GLY A 122 5.41 11.81 8.52
N LEU A 123 4.20 11.29 8.51
CA LEU A 123 3.33 11.32 7.33
C LEU A 123 1.87 11.32 7.78
N HIS A 124 1.08 12.19 7.16
CA HIS A 124 -0.38 12.13 7.32
C HIS A 124 -0.96 11.44 6.09
N LEU A 125 -1.70 10.38 6.30
CA LEU A 125 -2.25 9.56 5.23
C LEU A 125 -3.74 9.39 5.45
N LYS A 126 -4.54 9.74 4.46
CA LYS A 126 -6.00 9.60 4.56
C LYS A 126 -6.43 8.22 4.06
N GLU A 127 -7.53 7.70 4.58
CA GLU A 127 -8.12 6.48 4.05
C GLU A 127 -8.38 6.64 2.54
N ASN A 128 -8.11 5.61 1.78
CA ASN A 128 -8.23 5.60 0.30
C ASN A 128 -7.23 6.49 -0.42
N ALA A 129 -6.16 6.94 0.24
CA ALA A 129 -5.11 7.68 -0.43
C ALA A 129 -4.44 6.80 -1.49
N ARG A 130 -4.08 7.40 -2.62
CA ARG A 130 -3.36 6.70 -3.68
C ARG A 130 -1.88 6.74 -3.39
N VAL A 131 -1.29 5.61 -3.01
CA VAL A 131 0.12 5.54 -2.60
C VAL A 131 1.01 4.79 -3.57
N SER A 132 0.42 3.96 -4.41
CA SER A 132 1.17 3.06 -5.30
C SER A 132 0.61 3.12 -6.72
N THR A 133 1.43 2.74 -7.69
CA THR A 133 0.99 2.60 -9.08
C THR A 133 1.38 1.22 -9.58
N LEU A 134 0.44 0.57 -10.23
CA LEU A 134 0.64 -0.74 -10.85
C LEU A 134 0.82 -0.52 -12.35
N VAL A 135 1.92 -1.02 -12.91
CA VAL A 135 2.25 -0.85 -14.34
C VAL A 135 2.67 -2.18 -14.94
N SER A 136 2.56 -2.25 -16.27
CA SER A 136 3.07 -3.41 -17.02
C SER A 136 4.59 -3.43 -16.99
N PRO A 137 5.21 -4.62 -16.96
CA PRO A 137 6.66 -4.75 -16.86
C PRO A 137 7.34 -4.60 -18.23
N GLU A 138 7.32 -3.41 -18.79
CA GLU A 138 7.94 -3.18 -20.08
C GLU A 138 8.94 -2.08 -20.09
#